data_6c2138ca1552cd897d2cffb9776494e3
#
_entry.id   6c2138ca1552cd897d2cffb9776494e3
#
_cell.length_a   1.000
_cell.length_b   1.000
_cell.length_c   1.000
_cell.angle_alpha   90.00
_cell.angle_beta   90.00
_cell.angle_gamma   90.00
#
_symmetry.space_group_name_H-M   'P 1'
#
loop_
_entity.id
_entity.type
_entity.pdbx_description
1 polymer ?
#
loop_
_entity_poly.entity_id
_entity_poly.type
_entity_poly.pdbx_seq_one_letter_code
_entity_poly.pdbx_strand_id
1 'polypeptide(L)'
;MTERAQTAGAGPGPQGVRLAARRHARRMLCVPGDPHAYMARLQATLELPGAEPAQGALADLFSSFGTPHATLKRTAQLLAKGRLSAHAARWFEAQISQAALAAINPLATCWSVLAHPSADISTRARRCSVDDSRLLAGQAVLAFEAGDQTAQNEFLHHCVTCHDNLSFMLARRALRQSGAALPADWEAVSMQLKQPREMA
;
A
#
# COMPACT_ATOMS: atom_id res chain seq x y z
N MET A 1 55.03 -13.35 -7.32
CA MET A 1 53.90 -13.26 -6.38
C MET A 1 52.89 -12.28 -6.98
N THR A 2 51.88 -12.82 -7.66
CA THR A 2 50.90 -12.04 -8.39
C THR A 2 49.60 -12.09 -7.59
N GLU A 3 49.26 -10.99 -6.96
CA GLU A 3 48.08 -10.79 -6.11
C GLU A 3 46.86 -10.72 -7.03
N ARG A 4 46.02 -11.75 -7.02
CA ARG A 4 44.72 -11.73 -7.65
C ARG A 4 43.77 -10.85 -6.81
N ALA A 5 43.53 -9.65 -7.27
CA ALA A 5 42.47 -8.82 -6.77
C ALA A 5 41.12 -9.57 -6.97
N GLN A 6 40.51 -9.98 -5.87
CA GLN A 6 39.12 -10.46 -5.84
C GLN A 6 38.19 -9.26 -6.17
N THR A 7 37.66 -9.25 -7.37
CA THR A 7 36.55 -8.37 -7.72
C THR A 7 35.35 -8.81 -6.91
N ALA A 8 35.05 -8.10 -5.83
CA ALA A 8 33.80 -8.19 -5.12
C ALA A 8 32.68 -7.86 -6.13
N GLY A 9 31.87 -8.88 -6.47
CA GLY A 9 30.78 -8.77 -7.43
C GLY A 9 29.77 -7.74 -6.94
N ALA A 10 29.66 -6.62 -7.64
CA ALA A 10 28.59 -5.68 -7.45
C ALA A 10 27.26 -6.43 -7.66
N GLY A 11 26.39 -6.45 -6.64
CA GLY A 11 25.06 -7.05 -6.75
C GLY A 11 24.29 -6.49 -7.95
N PRO A 12 23.26 -7.20 -8.44
CA PRO A 12 22.50 -6.77 -9.61
C PRO A 12 21.91 -5.39 -9.35
N GLY A 13 22.19 -4.44 -10.24
CA GLY A 13 21.60 -3.09 -10.16
C GLY A 13 20.05 -3.14 -10.22
N PRO A 14 19.36 -2.03 -9.93
CA PRO A 14 17.89 -1.98 -9.80
C PRO A 14 17.13 -2.57 -11.00
N GLN A 15 17.68 -2.48 -12.21
CA GLN A 15 17.13 -3.11 -13.42
C GLN A 15 17.25 -4.63 -13.39
N GLY A 16 18.38 -5.15 -12.92
CA GLY A 16 18.62 -6.59 -12.79
C GLY A 16 17.63 -7.22 -11.80
N VAL A 17 17.38 -6.57 -10.68
CA VAL A 17 16.38 -7.01 -9.67
C VAL A 17 14.98 -7.05 -10.26
N ARG A 18 14.56 -6.03 -11.01
CA ARG A 18 13.25 -6.01 -11.69
C ARG A 18 13.12 -7.13 -12.72
N LEU A 19 14.19 -7.42 -13.47
CA LEU A 19 14.21 -8.52 -14.42
C LEU A 19 14.12 -9.88 -13.72
N ALA A 20 14.80 -10.06 -12.58
CA ALA A 20 14.69 -11.27 -11.76
C ALA A 20 13.26 -11.47 -11.26
N ALA A 21 12.62 -10.45 -10.68
CA ALA A 21 11.25 -10.50 -10.23
C ALA A 21 10.26 -10.88 -11.37
N ARG A 22 10.45 -10.31 -12.58
CA ARG A 22 9.65 -10.67 -13.77
C ARG A 22 9.90 -12.10 -14.25
N ARG A 23 11.13 -12.59 -14.19
CA ARG A 23 11.46 -13.97 -14.56
C ARG A 23 10.77 -14.96 -13.63
N HIS A 24 10.81 -14.72 -12.32
CA HIS A 24 10.13 -15.55 -11.33
C HIS A 24 8.61 -15.47 -11.47
N ALA A 25 8.05 -14.32 -11.82
CA ALA A 25 6.61 -14.16 -12.12
C ALA A 25 6.21 -15.07 -13.31
N ARG A 26 6.97 -15.07 -14.40
CA ARG A 26 6.70 -15.95 -15.54
C ARG A 26 6.78 -17.43 -15.16
N ARG A 27 7.78 -17.83 -14.38
CA ARG A 27 7.91 -19.22 -13.90
C ARG A 27 6.70 -19.63 -13.07
N MET A 28 6.23 -18.75 -12.18
CA MET A 28 5.05 -18.97 -11.36
C MET A 28 3.78 -19.15 -12.21
N LEU A 29 3.63 -18.38 -13.31
CA LEU A 29 2.52 -18.54 -14.24
C LEU A 29 2.58 -19.87 -15.02
N CYS A 30 3.80 -20.36 -15.35
CA CYS A 30 3.96 -21.62 -16.03
C CYS A 30 3.72 -22.82 -15.09
N VAL A 31 4.07 -22.70 -13.81
CA VAL A 31 3.91 -23.77 -12.81
C VAL A 31 3.29 -23.18 -11.53
N PRO A 32 1.97 -22.95 -11.51
CA PRO A 32 1.31 -22.27 -10.39
C PRO A 32 1.37 -23.03 -9.05
N GLY A 33 1.65 -24.32 -9.07
CA GLY A 33 1.78 -25.16 -7.86
C GLY A 33 3.20 -25.24 -7.28
N ASP A 34 4.21 -24.57 -7.86
CA ASP A 34 5.60 -24.62 -7.36
C ASP A 34 5.87 -23.57 -6.27
N PRO A 35 5.90 -23.93 -4.97
CA PRO A 35 6.15 -23.00 -3.88
C PRO A 35 7.50 -22.27 -4.01
N HIS A 36 8.50 -22.92 -4.60
CA HIS A 36 9.83 -22.34 -4.78
C HIS A 36 9.82 -21.13 -5.72
N ALA A 37 8.99 -21.17 -6.76
CA ALA A 37 8.85 -20.04 -7.69
C ALA A 37 8.30 -18.79 -6.97
N TYR A 38 7.34 -18.97 -6.05
CA TYR A 38 6.77 -17.88 -5.26
C TYR A 38 7.78 -17.30 -4.26
N MET A 39 8.50 -18.18 -3.55
CA MET A 39 9.52 -17.74 -2.60
C MET A 39 10.67 -17.00 -3.31
N ALA A 40 11.14 -17.50 -4.44
CA ALA A 40 12.18 -16.84 -5.23
C ALA A 40 11.71 -15.47 -5.76
N ARG A 41 10.45 -15.36 -6.17
CA ARG A 41 9.87 -14.08 -6.55
C ARG A 41 9.77 -13.12 -5.37
N LEU A 42 9.29 -13.61 -4.21
CA LEU A 42 9.24 -12.80 -3.00
C LEU A 42 10.61 -12.24 -2.65
N GLN A 43 11.64 -13.09 -2.63
CA GLN A 43 13.02 -12.65 -2.36
C GLN A 43 13.47 -11.56 -3.34
N ALA A 44 13.25 -11.75 -4.64
CA ALA A 44 13.60 -10.75 -5.64
C ALA A 44 12.81 -9.42 -5.45
N THR A 45 11.56 -9.48 -5.00
CA THR A 45 10.76 -8.25 -4.75
C THR A 45 11.15 -7.53 -3.47
N LEU A 46 11.74 -8.23 -2.49
CA LEU A 46 12.27 -7.60 -1.27
C LEU A 46 13.48 -6.68 -1.53
N GLU A 47 14.19 -6.88 -2.62
CA GLU A 47 15.29 -6.01 -3.03
C GLU A 47 14.82 -4.74 -3.75
N LEU A 48 13.54 -4.67 -4.13
CA LEU A 48 12.95 -3.50 -4.77
C LEU A 48 12.52 -2.46 -3.73
N PRO A 49 12.57 -1.17 -4.04
CA PRO A 49 12.14 -0.12 -3.12
C PRO A 49 10.62 -0.16 -2.89
N GLY A 50 10.19 0.29 -1.71
CA GLY A 50 8.79 0.37 -1.32
C GLY A 50 8.20 -0.95 -0.80
N ALA A 51 6.98 -0.88 -0.27
CA ALA A 51 6.26 -2.02 0.28
C ALA A 51 5.50 -2.83 -0.78
N GLU A 52 5.02 -2.18 -1.83
CA GLU A 52 4.10 -2.76 -2.82
C GLU A 52 4.65 -3.98 -3.57
N PRO A 53 5.95 -4.03 -3.99
CA PRO A 53 6.47 -5.20 -4.67
C PRO A 53 6.42 -6.47 -3.82
N ALA A 54 6.85 -6.37 -2.57
CA ALA A 54 6.84 -7.49 -1.63
C ALA A 54 5.40 -7.87 -1.25
N GLN A 55 4.53 -6.88 -1.01
CA GLN A 55 3.12 -7.10 -0.71
C GLN A 55 2.40 -7.81 -1.86
N GLY A 56 2.63 -7.40 -3.10
CA GLY A 56 2.03 -8.02 -4.29
C GLY A 56 2.49 -9.47 -4.49
N ALA A 57 3.78 -9.75 -4.29
CA ALA A 57 4.30 -11.12 -4.36
C ALA A 57 3.72 -12.01 -3.25
N LEU A 58 3.54 -11.45 -2.05
CA LEU A 58 2.93 -12.16 -0.93
C LEU A 58 1.43 -12.42 -1.16
N ALA A 59 0.70 -11.47 -1.73
CA ALA A 59 -0.70 -11.63 -2.10
C ALA A 59 -0.90 -12.77 -3.10
N ASP A 60 -0.03 -12.89 -4.11
CA ASP A 60 -0.07 -14.01 -5.07
C ASP A 60 0.18 -15.36 -4.38
N LEU A 61 1.13 -15.44 -3.45
CA LEU A 61 1.40 -16.65 -2.67
C LEU A 61 0.19 -17.04 -1.82
N PHE A 62 -0.42 -16.09 -1.11
CA PHE A 62 -1.58 -16.35 -0.28
C PHE A 62 -2.85 -16.66 -1.07
N SER A 63 -2.95 -16.21 -2.31
CA SER A 63 -4.05 -16.55 -3.21
C SER A 63 -3.89 -17.94 -3.85
N SER A 64 -2.65 -18.41 -4.00
CA SER A 64 -2.39 -19.71 -4.61
C SER A 64 -2.36 -20.87 -3.61
N PHE A 65 -1.99 -20.60 -2.36
CA PHE A 65 -1.79 -21.62 -1.35
C PHE A 65 -2.79 -21.50 -0.18
N GLY A 66 -3.53 -22.56 0.06
CA GLY A 66 -4.50 -22.64 1.16
C GLY A 66 -3.91 -23.15 2.48
N THR A 67 -4.78 -23.63 3.36
CA THR A 67 -4.48 -24.11 4.72
C THR A 67 -3.33 -25.14 4.80
N PRO A 68 -3.18 -26.11 3.89
CA PRO A 68 -2.08 -27.09 3.96
C PRO A 68 -0.69 -26.45 3.90
N HIS A 69 -0.59 -25.22 3.41
CA HIS A 69 0.66 -24.50 3.22
C HIS A 69 0.90 -23.41 4.29
N ALA A 70 0.33 -23.55 5.49
CA ALA A 70 0.45 -22.56 6.56
C ALA A 70 1.92 -22.27 6.94
N THR A 71 2.79 -23.28 6.92
CA THR A 71 4.22 -23.10 7.18
C THR A 71 4.90 -22.24 6.11
N LEU A 72 4.58 -22.47 4.84
CA LEU A 72 5.05 -21.65 3.72
C LEU A 72 4.61 -20.21 3.85
N LYS A 73 3.30 -19.99 4.11
CA LYS A 73 2.73 -18.66 4.33
C LYS A 73 3.41 -17.92 5.46
N ARG A 74 3.66 -18.60 6.59
CA ARG A 74 4.35 -18.04 7.76
C ARG A 74 5.77 -17.62 7.43
N THR A 75 6.53 -18.49 6.78
CA THR A 75 7.91 -18.20 6.36
C THR A 75 7.94 -16.99 5.42
N ALA A 76 7.06 -16.95 4.43
CA ALA A 76 6.95 -15.85 3.48
C ALA A 76 6.59 -14.52 4.17
N GLN A 77 5.62 -14.55 5.09
CA GLN A 77 5.19 -13.38 5.85
C GLN A 77 6.32 -12.84 6.75
N LEU A 78 7.05 -13.73 7.43
CA LEU A 78 8.18 -13.32 8.27
C LEU A 78 9.29 -12.66 7.46
N LEU A 79 9.61 -13.18 6.28
CA LEU A 79 10.60 -12.57 5.38
C LEU A 79 10.17 -11.17 4.91
N ALA A 80 8.88 -10.99 4.63
CA ALA A 80 8.35 -9.74 4.11
C ALA A 80 8.01 -8.71 5.21
N LYS A 81 7.91 -9.10 6.49
CA LYS A 81 7.36 -8.29 7.58
C LYS A 81 8.00 -6.90 7.68
N GLY A 82 9.32 -6.81 7.55
CA GLY A 82 10.05 -5.55 7.63
C GLY A 82 9.83 -4.60 6.44
N ARG A 83 9.17 -5.08 5.37
CA ARG A 83 8.88 -4.29 4.16
C ARG A 83 7.41 -3.91 4.05
N LEU A 84 6.54 -4.53 4.83
CA LEU A 84 5.10 -4.32 4.82
C LEU A 84 4.70 -3.17 5.76
N SER A 85 3.59 -2.49 5.44
CA SER A 85 2.92 -1.64 6.42
C SER A 85 2.43 -2.49 7.60
N ALA A 86 2.32 -1.88 8.79
CA ALA A 86 1.81 -2.57 9.98
C ALA A 86 0.41 -3.17 9.77
N HIS A 87 -0.42 -2.50 8.96
CA HIS A 87 -1.75 -2.98 8.58
C HIS A 87 -1.66 -4.24 7.70
N ALA A 88 -0.89 -4.19 6.60
CA ALA A 88 -0.73 -5.33 5.71
C ALA A 88 -0.10 -6.53 6.43
N ALA A 89 0.92 -6.30 7.28
CA ALA A 89 1.57 -7.35 8.04
C ALA A 89 0.58 -8.11 8.96
N ARG A 90 -0.29 -7.37 9.69
CA ARG A 90 -1.33 -7.98 10.53
C ARG A 90 -2.38 -8.75 9.72
N TRP A 91 -2.77 -8.24 8.55
CA TRP A 91 -3.69 -8.93 7.68
C TRP A 91 -3.13 -10.25 7.16
N PHE A 92 -1.90 -10.27 6.65
CA PHE A 92 -1.25 -11.51 6.23
C PHE A 92 -1.09 -12.50 7.39
N GLU A 93 -0.73 -12.01 8.58
CA GLU A 93 -0.60 -12.85 9.78
C GLU A 93 -1.91 -13.54 10.11
N ALA A 94 -3.04 -12.84 10.08
CA ALA A 94 -4.37 -13.41 10.30
C ALA A 94 -4.76 -14.45 9.24
N GLN A 95 -4.21 -14.35 8.02
CA GLN A 95 -4.53 -15.25 6.91
C GLN A 95 -3.63 -16.50 6.83
N ILE A 96 -2.63 -16.66 7.71
CA ILE A 96 -1.68 -17.80 7.64
C ILE A 96 -2.40 -19.14 7.70
N SER A 97 -3.32 -19.30 8.65
CA SER A 97 -4.05 -20.57 8.89
C SER A 97 -5.38 -20.65 8.14
N GLN A 98 -5.68 -19.68 7.31
CA GLN A 98 -6.94 -19.61 6.56
C GLN A 98 -6.80 -20.26 5.17
N ALA A 99 -7.92 -20.43 4.49
CA ALA A 99 -7.98 -20.84 3.08
C ALA A 99 -7.17 -19.86 2.19
N ALA A 100 -6.99 -20.21 0.92
CA ALA A 100 -6.40 -19.32 -0.05
C ALA A 100 -7.24 -18.03 -0.18
N LEU A 101 -6.56 -16.89 -0.35
CA LEU A 101 -7.24 -15.62 -0.61
C LEU A 101 -7.97 -15.68 -1.96
N ALA A 102 -9.08 -14.96 -2.05
CA ALA A 102 -9.74 -14.76 -3.33
C ALA A 102 -8.76 -14.07 -4.33
N ALA A 103 -8.97 -14.34 -5.62
CA ALA A 103 -8.16 -13.71 -6.68
C ALA A 103 -8.27 -12.17 -6.63
N ILE A 104 -9.45 -11.64 -6.29
CA ILE A 104 -9.63 -10.20 -6.04
C ILE A 104 -9.61 -10.00 -4.52
N ASN A 105 -8.60 -9.31 -4.03
CA ASN A 105 -8.44 -9.09 -2.59
C ASN A 105 -7.71 -7.76 -2.28
N PRO A 106 -7.91 -7.24 -1.06
CA PRO A 106 -7.36 -5.93 -0.65
C PRO A 106 -5.85 -5.91 -0.43
N LEU A 107 -5.21 -7.07 -0.36
CA LEU A 107 -3.77 -7.17 -0.14
C LEU A 107 -2.98 -7.17 -1.45
N ALA A 108 -3.65 -7.44 -2.58
CA ALA A 108 -3.03 -7.37 -3.90
C ALA A 108 -2.64 -5.91 -4.24
N THR A 109 -1.57 -5.78 -5.02
CA THR A 109 -1.05 -4.49 -5.49
C THR A 109 -0.87 -4.52 -7.01
N CYS A 110 -0.43 -3.42 -7.61
CA CYS A 110 -0.07 -3.40 -9.03
C CYS A 110 1.09 -4.35 -9.38
N TRP A 111 1.80 -4.87 -8.39
CA TRP A 111 2.87 -5.87 -8.53
C TRP A 111 2.37 -7.31 -8.48
N SER A 112 1.11 -7.54 -8.12
CA SER A 112 0.50 -8.87 -8.14
C SER A 112 0.31 -9.34 -9.58
N VAL A 113 0.40 -10.65 -9.79
CA VAL A 113 0.31 -11.28 -11.11
C VAL A 113 -0.89 -12.22 -11.20
N LEU A 114 -1.22 -12.89 -10.10
CA LEU A 114 -2.37 -13.80 -9.98
C LEU A 114 -3.50 -13.16 -9.17
N ALA A 115 -3.15 -12.42 -8.13
CA ALA A 115 -4.11 -11.67 -7.36
C ALA A 115 -4.35 -10.28 -8.00
N HIS A 116 -5.55 -9.78 -7.88
CA HIS A 116 -5.94 -8.46 -8.36
C HIS A 116 -6.38 -7.59 -7.18
N PRO A 117 -5.99 -6.31 -7.14
CA PRO A 117 -6.47 -5.41 -6.11
C PRO A 117 -7.98 -5.26 -6.21
N SER A 118 -8.68 -5.31 -5.06
CA SER A 118 -10.09 -4.96 -5.04
C SER A 118 -10.24 -3.46 -5.35
N ALA A 119 -11.32 -3.11 -6.06
CA ALA A 119 -11.60 -1.72 -6.42
C ALA A 119 -11.65 -0.80 -5.17
N ASP A 120 -12.08 -1.33 -4.03
CA ASP A 120 -12.28 -0.60 -2.79
C ASP A 120 -10.98 -0.25 -2.04
N ILE A 121 -9.83 -0.81 -2.44
CA ILE A 121 -8.55 -0.64 -1.73
C ILE A 121 -7.42 -0.19 -2.66
N SER A 122 -7.64 -0.10 -3.96
CA SER A 122 -6.67 0.53 -4.84
C SER A 122 -6.46 1.98 -4.37
N THR A 123 -5.21 2.46 -4.37
CA THR A 123 -4.91 3.89 -4.15
C THR A 123 -5.67 4.79 -5.12
N ARG A 124 -6.20 4.21 -6.20
CA ARG A 124 -7.04 4.85 -7.20
C ARG A 124 -8.50 4.96 -6.74
N ALA A 125 -9.02 3.96 -6.02
CA ALA A 125 -10.34 4.01 -5.38
C ALA A 125 -10.34 4.83 -4.08
N ARG A 126 -9.17 5.02 -3.46
CA ARG A 126 -8.98 5.95 -2.34
C ARG A 126 -8.88 7.41 -2.77
N ARG A 127 -8.71 7.68 -4.05
CA ARG A 127 -8.86 9.04 -4.58
C ARG A 127 -10.36 9.25 -4.77
N CYS A 128 -10.94 10.01 -3.86
CA CYS A 128 -12.29 10.52 -4.04
C CYS A 128 -12.41 11.12 -5.45
N SER A 129 -13.50 10.85 -6.13
CA SER A 129 -13.78 11.57 -7.37
C SER A 129 -13.86 13.08 -7.06
N VAL A 130 -13.70 13.93 -8.07
CA VAL A 130 -13.82 15.38 -7.88
C VAL A 130 -15.18 15.73 -7.27
N ASP A 131 -16.24 14.98 -7.62
CA ASP A 131 -17.58 15.22 -7.10
C ASP A 131 -17.72 14.74 -5.66
N ASP A 132 -17.10 13.60 -5.29
CA ASP A 132 -17.02 13.14 -3.89
C ASP A 132 -16.26 14.15 -3.03
N SER A 133 -15.13 14.65 -3.54
CA SER A 133 -14.33 15.66 -2.84
C SER A 133 -15.11 16.96 -2.61
N ARG A 134 -15.94 17.37 -3.58
CA ARG A 134 -16.84 18.54 -3.43
C ARG A 134 -17.93 18.29 -2.40
N LEU A 135 -18.54 17.11 -2.42
CA LEU A 135 -19.57 16.71 -1.48
C LEU A 135 -19.02 16.68 -0.04
N LEU A 136 -17.89 16.02 0.15
CA LEU A 136 -17.20 15.94 1.45
C LEU A 136 -16.82 17.34 1.98
N ALA A 137 -16.29 18.20 1.10
CA ALA A 137 -15.96 19.56 1.47
C ALA A 137 -17.21 20.36 1.92
N GLY A 138 -18.32 20.20 1.21
CA GLY A 138 -19.60 20.83 1.58
C GLY A 138 -20.11 20.33 2.94
N GLN A 139 -20.05 19.03 3.18
CA GLN A 139 -20.43 18.43 4.48
C GLN A 139 -19.54 18.94 5.62
N ALA A 140 -18.25 19.07 5.39
CA ALA A 140 -17.31 19.58 6.38
C ALA A 140 -17.58 21.05 6.75
N VAL A 141 -17.97 21.88 5.78
CA VAL A 141 -18.36 23.26 6.03
C VAL A 141 -19.62 23.31 6.89
N LEU A 142 -20.65 22.52 6.56
CA LEU A 142 -21.86 22.43 7.37
C LEU A 142 -21.58 21.92 8.79
N ALA A 143 -20.72 20.92 8.94
CA ALA A 143 -20.31 20.41 10.25
C ALA A 143 -19.56 21.49 11.06
N PHE A 144 -18.74 22.30 10.40
CA PHE A 144 -18.04 23.40 11.05
C PHE A 144 -19.03 24.49 11.54
N GLU A 145 -19.97 24.89 10.70
CA GLU A 145 -21.02 25.89 11.02
C GLU A 145 -21.95 25.40 12.13
N ALA A 146 -22.24 24.09 12.17
CA ALA A 146 -23.04 23.46 13.22
C ALA A 146 -22.26 23.22 14.53
N GLY A 147 -20.96 23.43 14.56
CA GLY A 147 -20.10 23.12 15.72
C GLY A 147 -19.92 21.63 15.99
N ASP A 148 -20.21 20.76 14.99
CA ASP A 148 -20.03 19.30 15.10
C ASP A 148 -18.55 18.92 14.98
N GLN A 149 -17.92 18.85 16.15
CA GLN A 149 -16.49 18.50 16.25
C GLN A 149 -16.22 17.07 15.81
N THR A 150 -17.16 16.14 15.98
CA THR A 150 -16.99 14.73 15.59
C THR A 150 -16.90 14.61 14.08
N ALA A 151 -17.86 15.18 13.35
CA ALA A 151 -17.86 15.18 11.89
C ALA A 151 -16.65 15.94 11.31
N GLN A 152 -16.20 17.02 11.94
CA GLN A 152 -14.97 17.72 11.55
C GLN A 152 -13.74 16.83 11.70
N ASN A 153 -13.60 16.12 12.82
CA ASN A 153 -12.47 15.22 13.06
C ASN A 153 -12.45 14.04 12.07
N GLU A 154 -13.62 13.47 11.76
CA GLU A 154 -13.75 12.42 10.73
C GLU A 154 -13.33 12.93 9.36
N PHE A 155 -13.74 14.12 8.98
CA PHE A 155 -13.32 14.75 7.72
C PHE A 155 -11.82 15.00 7.67
N LEU A 156 -11.23 15.56 8.71
CA LEU A 156 -9.78 15.80 8.78
C LEU A 156 -9.00 14.49 8.72
N HIS A 157 -9.45 13.45 9.44
CA HIS A 157 -8.88 12.12 9.40
C HIS A 157 -8.96 11.51 7.99
N HIS A 158 -10.10 11.65 7.31
CA HIS A 158 -10.27 11.23 5.92
C HIS A 158 -9.25 11.90 5.00
N CYS A 159 -9.13 13.23 5.08
CA CYS A 159 -8.21 13.99 4.24
C CYS A 159 -6.76 13.51 4.39
N VAL A 160 -6.31 13.23 5.61
CA VAL A 160 -4.97 12.72 5.89
C VAL A 160 -4.79 11.28 5.39
N THR A 161 -5.76 10.40 5.69
CA THR A 161 -5.67 8.97 5.37
C THR A 161 -5.72 8.72 3.87
N CYS A 162 -6.62 9.43 3.17
CA CYS A 162 -6.82 9.29 1.72
C CYS A 162 -5.96 10.25 0.90
N HIS A 163 -5.18 11.15 1.54
CA HIS A 163 -4.50 12.26 0.88
C HIS A 163 -5.43 13.09 -0.02
N ASP A 164 -6.67 13.30 0.43
CA ASP A 164 -7.65 14.09 -0.30
C ASP A 164 -7.41 15.59 -0.13
N ASN A 165 -6.35 16.06 -0.77
CA ASN A 165 -5.99 17.49 -0.78
C ASN A 165 -7.11 18.35 -1.36
N LEU A 166 -7.90 17.83 -2.32
CA LEU A 166 -8.93 18.60 -2.99
C LEU A 166 -10.07 18.91 -2.04
N SER A 167 -10.63 17.92 -1.34
CA SER A 167 -11.66 18.13 -0.33
C SER A 167 -11.21 19.12 0.73
N PHE A 168 -9.99 18.93 1.26
CA PHE A 168 -9.44 19.82 2.28
C PHE A 168 -9.30 21.27 1.80
N MET A 169 -8.74 21.46 0.60
CA MET A 169 -8.56 22.81 0.03
C MET A 169 -9.90 23.51 -0.24
N LEU A 170 -10.90 22.77 -0.74
CA LEU A 170 -12.23 23.32 -1.01
C LEU A 170 -12.93 23.73 0.29
N ALA A 171 -12.96 22.87 1.31
CA ALA A 171 -13.56 23.19 2.61
C ALA A 171 -12.85 24.38 3.28
N ARG A 172 -11.52 24.34 3.32
CA ARG A 172 -10.70 25.43 3.90
C ARG A 172 -10.92 26.76 3.19
N ARG A 173 -11.04 26.75 1.88
CA ARG A 173 -11.32 27.95 1.08
C ARG A 173 -12.69 28.51 1.41
N ALA A 174 -13.73 27.67 1.47
CA ALA A 174 -15.09 28.09 1.80
C ALA A 174 -15.17 28.71 3.20
N LEU A 175 -14.56 28.06 4.21
CA LEU A 175 -14.52 28.58 5.59
C LEU A 175 -13.77 29.91 5.70
N ARG A 176 -12.67 30.08 4.98
CA ARG A 176 -11.96 31.36 4.95
C ARG A 176 -12.76 32.47 4.26
N GLN A 177 -13.51 32.14 3.22
CA GLN A 177 -14.38 33.10 2.54
C GLN A 177 -15.53 33.54 3.42
N SER A 178 -16.03 32.68 4.32
CA SER A 178 -17.04 33.07 5.32
C SER A 178 -16.49 33.86 6.52
N GLY A 179 -15.17 34.09 6.55
CA GLY A 179 -14.49 34.80 7.65
C GLY A 179 -14.22 33.94 8.89
N ALA A 180 -14.40 32.62 8.81
CA ALA A 180 -14.21 31.73 9.94
C ALA A 180 -12.73 31.62 10.33
N ALA A 181 -12.44 31.71 11.63
CA ALA A 181 -11.13 31.38 12.18
C ALA A 181 -10.98 29.85 12.25
N LEU A 182 -9.97 29.30 11.57
CA LEU A 182 -9.75 27.87 11.54
C LEU A 182 -9.06 27.40 12.83
N PRO A 183 -9.55 26.31 13.46
CA PRO A 183 -8.91 25.70 14.62
C PRO A 183 -7.49 25.16 14.33
N ALA A 184 -6.69 24.96 15.38
CA ALA A 184 -5.33 24.45 15.27
C ALA A 184 -5.24 23.10 14.53
N ASP A 185 -6.23 22.23 14.69
CA ASP A 185 -6.28 20.91 14.01
C ASP A 185 -6.34 21.05 12.48
N TRP A 186 -7.09 22.04 11.96
CA TRP A 186 -7.13 22.33 10.53
C TRP A 186 -5.79 22.82 9.99
N GLU A 187 -5.08 23.64 10.77
CA GLU A 187 -3.75 24.09 10.37
C GLU A 187 -2.71 22.98 10.47
N ALA A 188 -2.80 22.08 11.47
CA ALA A 188 -1.96 20.89 11.58
C ALA A 188 -2.12 19.97 10.36
N VAL A 189 -3.36 19.67 9.96
CA VAL A 189 -3.66 18.88 8.76
C VAL A 189 -3.16 19.59 7.49
N SER A 190 -3.30 20.91 7.40
CA SER A 190 -2.74 21.69 6.28
C SER A 190 -1.23 21.53 6.14
N MET A 191 -0.53 21.51 7.25
CA MET A 191 0.93 21.30 7.27
C MET A 191 1.29 19.88 6.85
N GLN A 192 0.56 18.89 7.36
CA GLN A 192 0.77 17.47 7.04
C GLN A 192 0.52 17.16 5.56
N LEU A 193 -0.53 17.70 4.97
CA LEU A 193 -0.86 17.51 3.55
C LEU A 193 0.10 18.22 2.59
N LYS A 194 0.84 19.22 3.06
CA LYS A 194 1.87 19.93 2.27
C LYS A 194 3.22 19.22 2.28
N GLN A 195 3.47 18.34 3.25
CA GLN A 195 4.72 17.59 3.28
C GLN A 195 4.76 16.64 2.09
N PRO A 196 5.76 16.73 1.21
CA PRO A 196 5.92 15.72 0.17
C PRO A 196 6.09 14.39 0.87
N ARG A 197 5.35 13.39 0.42
CA ARG A 197 5.53 12.02 0.88
C ARG A 197 6.97 11.66 0.55
N GLU A 198 7.84 11.61 1.54
CA GLU A 198 9.09 10.88 1.37
C GLU A 198 8.69 9.49 0.93
N MET A 199 8.97 9.19 -0.34
CA MET A 199 8.76 7.87 -0.90
C MET A 199 9.75 6.94 -0.21
N ALA A 200 9.31 6.41 0.94
CA ALA A 200 9.98 5.33 1.62
C ALA A 200 9.76 4.01 0.86
#